data_6df5cf57c0e47363286b8d73ceba54e3
#
_entry.id   6df5cf57c0e47363286b8d73ceba54e3
#
_cell.length_a   1.000
_cell.length_b   1.000
_cell.length_c   1.000
_cell.angle_alpha   90.00
_cell.angle_beta   90.00
_cell.angle_gamma   90.00
#
_symmetry.space_group_name_H-M   'P 1'
#
loop_
_entity.id
_entity.type
_entity.pdbx_description
1 polymer ?
#
loop_
_entity_poly.entity_id
_entity_poly.type
_entity_poly.pdbx_seq_one_letter_code
_entity_poly.pdbx_strand_id
1 'polypeptide(L)'
;IEEIKSIPGVTDVMTREIVSVNLNGTRFPADIVSKNDFDFMCQDGDIGSMDYDQAVKNGEIFFGWSAWMEQDGYAPGESIVFDFENGSETYTYQGKIAGSFVSADTYLVIPEGVYRSMNPRGTAYGYLWVDCDKKDVASVEQSLNTLISNTSHIKMDTYHAQLQYAE
;
A
#
# COMPACT_ATOMS: atom_id res chain seq x y z
N ILE A 1 -14.10 8.11 -2.66
CA ILE A 1 -13.79 7.93 -1.22
C ILE A 1 -14.83 8.67 -0.38
N GLU A 2 -15.06 9.94 -0.61
CA GLU A 2 -16.05 10.74 0.16
C GLU A 2 -17.47 10.16 0.10
N GLU A 3 -17.89 9.62 -1.04
CA GLU A 3 -19.16 8.92 -1.17
C GLU A 3 -19.23 7.67 -0.29
N ILE A 4 -18.13 6.92 -0.17
CA ILE A 4 -18.07 5.73 0.68
C ILE A 4 -18.10 6.11 2.16
N LYS A 5 -17.36 7.14 2.55
CA LYS A 5 -17.39 7.67 3.92
C LYS A 5 -18.78 8.17 4.33
N SER A 6 -19.58 8.58 3.37
CA SER A 6 -20.96 9.04 3.63
C SER A 6 -21.99 7.92 3.78
N ILE A 7 -21.63 6.67 3.52
CA ILE A 7 -22.53 5.51 3.70
C ILE A 7 -22.81 5.32 5.20
N PRO A 8 -24.08 5.28 5.61
CA PRO A 8 -24.44 5.02 7.00
C PRO A 8 -23.86 3.69 7.50
N GLY A 9 -23.20 3.72 8.65
CA GLY A 9 -22.54 2.55 9.26
C GLY A 9 -21.07 2.41 8.92
N VAL A 10 -20.53 3.13 7.92
CA VAL A 10 -19.09 3.19 7.65
C VAL A 10 -18.41 3.98 8.76
N THR A 11 -17.40 3.39 9.39
CA THR A 11 -16.64 3.99 10.49
C THR A 11 -15.30 4.54 10.03
N ASP A 12 -14.65 3.87 9.07
CA ASP A 12 -13.40 4.33 8.47
C ASP A 12 -13.25 3.82 7.03
N VAL A 13 -12.43 4.53 6.25
CA VAL A 13 -12.06 4.15 4.88
C VAL A 13 -10.56 4.39 4.71
N MET A 14 -9.82 3.32 4.54
CA MET A 14 -8.40 3.34 4.22
C MET A 14 -8.19 3.07 2.73
N THR A 15 -7.22 3.72 2.14
CA THR A 15 -6.84 3.51 0.75
C THR A 15 -5.39 3.09 0.68
N ARG A 16 -5.12 2.04 -0.10
CA ARG A 16 -3.76 1.66 -0.42
C ARG A 16 -3.53 1.81 -1.91
N GLU A 17 -2.60 2.68 -2.24
CA GLU A 17 -2.14 2.88 -3.60
C GLU A 17 -1.00 1.89 -3.87
N ILE A 18 -1.02 1.22 -5.03
CA ILE A 18 0.00 0.25 -5.42
C ILE A 18 0.54 0.64 -6.79
N VAL A 19 1.84 0.62 -6.91
CA VAL A 19 2.54 0.78 -8.19
C VAL A 19 3.38 -0.44 -8.51
N SER A 20 3.57 -0.73 -9.78
CA SER A 20 4.50 -1.77 -10.21
C SER A 20 5.91 -1.19 -10.30
N VAL A 21 6.84 -1.76 -9.57
CA VAL A 21 8.25 -1.38 -9.61
C VAL A 21 9.07 -2.39 -10.39
N ASN A 22 10.13 -1.92 -11.04
CA ASN A 22 11.14 -2.73 -11.69
C ASN A 22 12.49 -2.41 -11.06
N LEU A 23 13.05 -3.39 -10.37
CA LEU A 23 14.35 -3.32 -9.74
C LEU A 23 15.25 -4.38 -10.39
N ASN A 24 16.27 -3.95 -11.12
CA ASN A 24 17.21 -4.85 -11.81
C ASN A 24 16.52 -5.90 -12.72
N GLY A 25 15.42 -5.51 -13.38
CA GLY A 25 14.67 -6.41 -14.26
C GLY A 25 13.63 -7.29 -13.55
N THR A 26 13.56 -7.26 -12.23
CA THR A 26 12.53 -7.97 -11.46
C THR A 26 11.37 -7.02 -11.17
N ARG A 27 10.17 -7.43 -11.51
CA ARG A 27 8.94 -6.68 -11.26
C ARG A 27 8.24 -7.19 -10.00
N PHE A 28 7.81 -6.26 -9.15
CA PHE A 28 7.01 -6.54 -7.96
C PHE A 28 6.18 -5.31 -7.54
N PRO A 29 5.16 -5.49 -6.70
CA PRO A 29 4.36 -4.37 -6.22
C PRO A 29 5.13 -3.52 -5.21
N ALA A 30 4.83 -2.22 -5.20
CA ALA A 30 5.20 -1.30 -4.14
C ALA A 30 3.96 -0.62 -3.59
N ASP A 31 3.83 -0.60 -2.28
CA ASP A 31 2.75 0.07 -1.57
C ASP A 31 3.11 1.53 -1.34
N ILE A 32 2.21 2.44 -1.71
CA ILE A 32 2.29 3.85 -1.33
C ILE A 32 1.52 3.99 -0.02
N VAL A 33 2.21 4.36 1.04
CA VAL A 33 1.66 4.27 2.40
C VAL A 33 1.61 5.64 3.06
N SER A 34 0.44 6.00 3.56
CA SER A 34 0.26 7.18 4.41
C SER A 34 0.90 6.96 5.79
N LYS A 35 1.11 8.05 6.55
CA LYS A 35 1.62 7.93 7.91
C LYS A 35 0.73 7.08 8.81
N ASN A 36 -0.58 7.26 8.71
CA ASN A 36 -1.54 6.50 9.52
C ASN A 36 -1.48 5.01 9.22
N ASP A 37 -1.43 4.65 7.94
CA ASP A 37 -1.33 3.24 7.53
C ASP A 37 0.02 2.64 7.94
N PHE A 38 1.09 3.42 7.86
CA PHE A 38 2.41 2.99 8.31
C PHE A 38 2.46 2.75 9.82
N ASP A 39 1.89 3.65 10.61
CA ASP A 39 1.80 3.51 12.06
C ASP A 39 0.97 2.27 12.45
N PHE A 40 -0.10 1.96 11.69
CA PHE A 40 -0.88 0.75 11.85
C PHE A 40 -0.04 -0.52 11.54
N MET A 41 0.69 -0.54 10.43
CA MET A 41 1.60 -1.65 10.08
C MET A 41 2.67 -1.87 11.16
N CYS A 42 3.17 -0.80 11.79
CA CYS A 42 4.12 -0.90 12.90
C CYS A 42 3.49 -1.51 14.16
N GLN A 43 2.23 -1.21 14.46
CA GLN A 43 1.52 -1.72 15.65
C GLN A 43 1.20 -3.20 15.53
N ASP A 44 0.90 -3.68 14.35
CA ASP A 44 0.62 -5.09 14.07
C ASP A 44 1.88 -5.98 14.12
N GLY A 45 3.07 -5.36 14.25
CA GLY A 45 4.34 -6.05 14.40
C GLY A 45 4.98 -6.51 13.10
N ASP A 46 4.36 -6.21 11.96
CA ASP A 46 4.86 -6.57 10.63
C ASP A 46 6.13 -5.79 10.28
N ILE A 47 6.22 -4.55 10.73
CA ILE A 47 7.38 -3.69 10.58
C ILE A 47 7.81 -3.17 11.96
N GLY A 48 9.09 -3.26 12.27
CA GLY A 48 9.64 -2.71 13.51
C GLY A 48 9.46 -1.19 13.59
N SER A 49 9.78 -0.59 14.74
CA SER A 49 9.67 0.87 14.89
C SER A 49 10.66 1.56 13.97
N MET A 50 10.15 2.14 12.87
CA MET A 50 10.89 2.92 11.90
C MET A 50 10.35 4.34 11.83
N ASP A 51 11.22 5.30 11.54
CA ASP A 51 10.86 6.72 11.52
C ASP A 51 10.35 7.14 10.13
N TYR A 52 9.03 7.13 9.96
CA TYR A 52 8.35 7.55 8.73
C TYR A 52 8.63 9.02 8.39
N ASP A 53 8.57 9.92 9.37
CA ASP A 53 8.73 11.35 9.12
C ASP A 53 10.15 11.69 8.69
N GLN A 54 11.15 11.00 9.28
CA GLN A 54 12.53 11.13 8.84
C GLN A 54 12.75 10.59 7.43
N ALA A 55 12.12 9.45 7.10
CA ALA A 55 12.19 8.89 5.74
C ALA A 55 11.59 9.86 4.71
N VAL A 56 10.43 10.45 4.98
CA VAL A 56 9.83 11.47 4.11
C VAL A 56 10.75 12.67 3.94
N LYS A 57 11.32 13.18 5.03
CA LYS A 57 12.23 14.32 5.01
C LYS A 57 13.48 14.07 4.16
N ASN A 58 14.00 12.84 4.19
CA ASN A 58 15.21 12.44 3.46
C ASN A 58 14.91 11.93 2.04
N GLY A 59 13.64 11.75 1.68
CA GLY A 59 13.26 11.13 0.41
C GLY A 59 13.59 9.64 0.33
N GLU A 60 13.50 8.93 1.46
CA GLU A 60 13.89 7.52 1.61
C GLU A 60 12.66 6.61 1.58
N ILE A 61 12.91 5.33 1.31
CA ILE A 61 11.88 4.28 1.24
C ILE A 61 12.16 3.16 2.25
N PHE A 62 11.18 2.30 2.49
CA PHE A 62 11.33 1.09 3.29
C PHE A 62 11.31 -0.14 2.40
N PHE A 63 12.06 -1.15 2.81
CA PHE A 63 12.28 -2.35 2.02
C PHE A 63 11.82 -3.59 2.78
N GLY A 64 10.79 -4.27 2.26
CA GLY A 64 10.41 -5.60 2.70
C GLY A 64 11.24 -6.63 1.95
N TRP A 65 12.05 -7.42 2.68
CA TRP A 65 12.96 -8.36 2.07
C TRP A 65 12.56 -9.81 2.31
N SER A 66 12.70 -10.60 1.27
CA SER A 66 12.76 -12.05 1.35
C SER A 66 14.22 -12.51 1.38
N ALA A 67 14.48 -13.71 1.85
CA ALA A 67 15.83 -14.21 2.09
C ALA A 67 16.83 -14.08 0.91
N TRP A 68 16.36 -13.96 -0.32
CA TRP A 68 17.22 -13.79 -1.49
C TRP A 68 17.77 -12.36 -1.65
N MET A 69 17.13 -11.36 -1.06
CA MET A 69 17.57 -9.97 -1.18
C MET A 69 18.70 -9.61 -0.22
N GLU A 70 18.87 -10.38 0.84
CA GLU A 70 20.01 -10.24 1.74
C GLU A 70 21.36 -10.44 0.99
N GLN A 71 21.31 -11.21 -0.09
CA GLN A 71 22.48 -11.48 -0.94
C GLN A 71 22.81 -10.31 -1.89
N ASP A 72 21.86 -9.44 -2.19
CA ASP A 72 22.03 -8.34 -3.15
C ASP A 72 22.41 -7.00 -2.48
N GLY A 73 22.61 -6.98 -1.15
CA GLY A 73 23.14 -5.82 -0.43
C GLY A 73 22.14 -4.69 -0.16
N TYR A 74 20.84 -4.96 -0.24
CA TYR A 74 19.80 -3.97 0.08
C TYR A 74 19.59 -3.86 1.60
N ALA A 75 20.39 -3.06 2.25
CA ALA A 75 20.32 -2.82 3.68
C ALA A 75 19.97 -1.35 4.00
N PRO A 76 19.49 -1.05 5.23
CA PRO A 76 19.27 0.33 5.64
C PRO A 76 20.52 1.19 5.45
N GLY A 77 20.34 2.36 4.85
CA GLY A 77 21.40 3.29 4.49
C GLY A 77 21.98 3.09 3.09
N GLU A 78 21.78 1.95 2.47
CA GLU A 78 22.23 1.68 1.09
C GLU A 78 21.39 2.43 0.06
N SER A 79 22.02 2.74 -1.07
CA SER A 79 21.37 3.39 -2.20
C SER A 79 20.57 2.37 -3.01
N ILE A 80 19.40 2.81 -3.47
CA ILE A 80 18.53 2.01 -4.34
C ILE A 80 18.03 2.86 -5.50
N VAL A 81 17.96 2.25 -6.69
CA VAL A 81 17.39 2.86 -7.89
C VAL A 81 16.42 1.86 -8.50
N PHE A 82 15.21 2.30 -8.76
CA PHE A 82 14.20 1.48 -9.45
C PHE A 82 13.30 2.35 -10.33
N ASP A 83 12.72 1.73 -11.34
CA ASP A 83 11.68 2.34 -12.14
C ASP A 83 10.30 1.88 -11.63
N PHE A 84 9.30 2.75 -11.72
CA PHE A 84 7.92 2.39 -11.45
C PHE A 84 7.00 2.96 -12.51
N GLU A 85 5.88 2.27 -12.71
CA GLU A 85 4.87 2.64 -13.69
C GLU A 85 3.61 3.15 -12.98
N ASN A 86 3.11 4.29 -13.43
CA ASN A 86 1.80 4.80 -13.05
C ASN A 86 1.01 5.12 -14.34
N GLY A 87 0.06 4.25 -14.66
CA GLY A 87 -0.63 4.33 -15.93
C GLY A 87 0.31 4.05 -17.11
N SER A 88 0.40 5.00 -18.03
CA SER A 88 1.28 4.90 -19.21
C SER A 88 2.66 5.56 -19.03
N GLU A 89 2.92 6.11 -17.86
CA GLU A 89 4.16 6.85 -17.59
C GLU A 89 5.09 6.01 -16.70
N THR A 90 6.38 6.11 -16.98
CA THR A 90 7.45 5.49 -16.19
C THR A 90 8.23 6.57 -15.46
N TYR A 91 8.48 6.35 -14.19
CA TYR A 91 9.24 7.23 -13.31
C TYR A 91 10.42 6.47 -12.73
N THR A 92 11.54 7.16 -12.52
CA THR A 92 12.71 6.60 -11.85
C THR A 92 12.85 7.20 -10.46
N TYR A 93 12.89 6.33 -9.46
CA TYR A 93 13.28 6.69 -8.10
C TYR A 93 14.77 6.43 -7.90
N GLN A 94 15.44 7.37 -7.25
CA GLN A 94 16.80 7.21 -6.78
C GLN A 94 16.90 7.78 -5.36
N GLY A 95 17.26 6.95 -4.43
CA GLY A 95 17.35 7.35 -3.02
C GLY A 95 18.01 6.28 -2.16
N LYS A 96 17.65 6.26 -0.88
CA LYS A 96 18.17 5.33 0.11
C LYS A 96 17.07 4.53 0.77
N ILE A 97 17.46 3.41 1.34
CA ILE A 97 16.61 2.57 2.18
C ILE A 97 16.67 3.12 3.61
N ALA A 98 15.55 3.62 4.15
CA ALA A 98 15.44 4.14 5.51
C ALA A 98 15.41 3.02 6.54
N GLY A 99 14.78 1.90 6.20
CA GLY A 99 14.66 0.74 7.06
C GLY A 99 14.23 -0.48 6.27
N SER A 100 14.42 -1.66 6.84
CA SER A 100 14.01 -2.93 6.25
C SER A 100 13.26 -3.79 7.26
N PHE A 101 12.38 -4.64 6.76
CA PHE A 101 11.62 -5.59 7.55
C PHE A 101 11.52 -6.94 6.82
N VAL A 102 11.32 -8.00 7.58
CA VAL A 102 11.17 -9.35 7.03
C VAL A 102 9.76 -9.50 6.45
N SER A 103 9.68 -9.98 5.22
CA SER A 103 8.41 -10.25 4.54
C SER A 103 8.47 -11.59 3.82
N ALA A 104 7.34 -12.27 3.67
CA ALA A 104 7.23 -13.48 2.88
C ALA A 104 7.54 -13.22 1.40
N ASP A 105 7.09 -12.07 0.90
CA ASP A 105 7.32 -11.60 -0.45
C ASP A 105 8.14 -10.31 -0.43
N THR A 106 8.93 -10.09 -1.48
CA THR A 106 9.64 -8.83 -1.64
C THR A 106 8.69 -7.75 -2.07
N TYR A 107 8.70 -6.64 -1.35
CA TYR A 107 8.01 -5.44 -1.78
C TYR A 107 8.63 -4.17 -1.19
N LEU A 108 8.29 -3.05 -1.78
CA LEU A 108 8.69 -1.74 -1.30
C LEU A 108 7.51 -1.06 -0.60
N VAL A 109 7.82 -0.34 0.45
CA VAL A 109 6.90 0.62 1.06
C VAL A 109 7.46 2.01 0.78
N ILE A 110 6.73 2.76 -0.02
CA ILE A 110 7.09 4.12 -0.41
C ILE A 110 6.22 5.08 0.41
N PRO A 111 6.80 5.89 1.29
CA PRO A 111 6.03 6.92 1.99
C PRO A 111 5.30 7.83 1.00
N GLU A 112 4.03 8.11 1.26
CA GLU A 112 3.20 8.92 0.36
C GLU A 112 3.85 10.28 0.04
N GLY A 113 4.46 10.93 1.03
CA GLY A 113 5.18 12.19 0.82
C GLY A 113 6.35 12.08 -0.15
N VAL A 114 7.09 10.96 -0.14
CA VAL A 114 8.16 10.69 -1.09
C VAL A 114 7.60 10.47 -2.50
N TYR A 115 6.56 9.64 -2.61
CA TYR A 115 5.90 9.37 -3.88
C TYR A 115 5.34 10.64 -4.53
N ARG A 116 4.62 11.46 -3.76
CA ARG A 116 4.04 12.72 -4.26
C ARG A 116 5.11 13.74 -4.65
N SER A 117 6.28 13.73 -4.01
CA SER A 117 7.39 14.63 -4.38
C SER A 117 7.94 14.37 -5.78
N MET A 118 7.79 13.15 -6.30
CA MET A 118 8.14 12.79 -7.68
C MET A 118 7.08 13.25 -8.69
N ASN A 119 5.98 13.84 -8.21
CA ASN A 119 4.91 14.41 -9.02
C ASN A 119 4.31 13.43 -10.07
N PRO A 120 4.00 12.18 -9.69
CA PRO A 120 3.40 11.23 -10.62
C PRO A 120 2.00 11.71 -11.03
N ARG A 121 1.66 11.52 -12.28
CA ARG A 121 0.32 11.81 -12.79
C ARG A 121 -0.61 10.63 -12.49
N GLY A 122 -1.82 10.97 -11.99
CA GLY A 122 -2.84 9.98 -11.68
C GLY A 122 -2.67 9.32 -10.31
N THR A 123 -3.61 8.46 -10.00
CA THR A 123 -3.69 7.70 -8.75
C THR A 123 -3.95 6.25 -9.09
N ALA A 124 -3.10 5.36 -8.61
CA ALA A 124 -3.26 3.92 -8.80
C ALA A 124 -3.73 3.29 -7.48
N TYR A 125 -5.03 3.24 -7.24
CA TYR A 125 -5.58 2.53 -6.07
C TYR A 125 -5.54 1.02 -6.29
N GLY A 126 -4.83 0.31 -5.43
CA GLY A 126 -4.84 -1.15 -5.40
C GLY A 126 -5.98 -1.69 -4.55
N TYR A 127 -6.15 -1.15 -3.34
CA TYR A 127 -7.17 -1.58 -2.39
C TYR A 127 -7.86 -0.40 -1.74
N LEU A 128 -9.11 -0.66 -1.38
CA LEU A 128 -9.92 0.21 -0.57
C LEU A 128 -10.52 -0.65 0.54
N TRP A 129 -10.22 -0.31 1.77
CA TRP A 129 -10.70 -1.01 2.95
C TRP A 129 -11.77 -0.14 3.59
N VAL A 130 -12.90 -0.75 3.87
CA VAL A 130 -14.05 -0.06 4.48
C VAL A 130 -14.37 -0.76 5.79
N ASP A 131 -14.20 -0.03 6.87
CA ASP A 131 -14.59 -0.50 8.20
C ASP A 131 -16.00 -0.09 8.55
N CYS A 132 -16.71 -0.99 9.21
CA CYS A 132 -18.05 -0.75 9.73
C CYS A 132 -18.31 -1.61 10.97
N ASP A 133 -19.28 -1.22 11.78
CA ASP A 133 -19.75 -2.07 12.88
C ASP A 133 -20.31 -3.37 12.33
N LYS A 134 -20.08 -4.48 13.07
CA LYS A 134 -20.54 -5.82 12.70
C LYS A 134 -22.04 -5.88 12.39
N LYS A 135 -22.87 -5.09 13.07
CA LYS A 135 -24.32 -4.99 12.86
C LYS A 135 -24.70 -4.33 11.52
N ASP A 136 -23.80 -3.52 10.94
CA ASP A 136 -24.05 -2.72 9.76
C ASP A 136 -23.45 -3.34 8.47
N VAL A 137 -22.68 -4.43 8.60
CA VAL A 137 -21.99 -5.08 7.48
C VAL A 137 -22.91 -5.32 6.28
N ALA A 138 -24.08 -5.90 6.48
CA ALA A 138 -25.00 -6.23 5.39
C ALA A 138 -25.53 -4.99 4.67
N SER A 139 -25.85 -3.91 5.40
CA SER A 139 -26.35 -2.66 4.82
C SER A 139 -25.24 -1.87 4.11
N VAL A 140 -24.03 -1.87 4.67
CA VAL A 140 -22.85 -1.26 4.07
C VAL A 140 -22.47 -1.99 2.78
N GLU A 141 -22.43 -3.32 2.82
CA GLU A 141 -22.16 -4.16 1.65
C GLU A 141 -23.17 -3.90 0.51
N GLN A 142 -24.44 -3.82 0.82
CA GLN A 142 -25.48 -3.50 -0.18
C GLN A 142 -25.27 -2.10 -0.80
N SER A 143 -24.94 -1.10 0.03
CA SER A 143 -24.67 0.25 -0.43
C SER A 143 -23.43 0.34 -1.31
N LEU A 144 -22.35 -0.36 -0.91
CA LEU A 144 -21.12 -0.47 -1.72
C LEU A 144 -21.37 -1.17 -3.05
N ASN A 145 -22.11 -2.29 -3.06
CA ASN A 145 -22.48 -2.99 -4.29
C ASN A 145 -23.27 -2.09 -5.25
N THR A 146 -24.16 -1.26 -4.73
CA THR A 146 -24.91 -0.29 -5.53
C THR A 146 -23.98 0.77 -6.12
N LEU A 147 -23.04 1.27 -5.32
CA LEU A 147 -22.08 2.29 -5.75
C LEU A 147 -21.14 1.77 -6.85
N ILE A 148 -20.65 0.52 -6.72
CA ILE A 148 -19.69 -0.08 -7.65
C ILE A 148 -20.34 -0.78 -8.84
N SER A 149 -21.65 -1.00 -8.83
CA SER A 149 -22.39 -1.75 -9.88
C SER A 149 -22.17 -1.22 -11.30
N ASN A 150 -21.84 0.06 -11.44
CA ASN A 150 -21.54 0.72 -12.71
C ASN A 150 -20.05 0.76 -13.05
N THR A 151 -19.18 0.14 -12.22
CA THR A 151 -17.72 0.23 -12.34
C THR A 151 -17.15 -1.16 -12.64
N SER A 152 -16.76 -1.40 -13.87
CA SER A 152 -16.41 -2.74 -14.39
C SER A 152 -15.11 -3.36 -13.84
N HIS A 153 -14.34 -2.64 -13.04
CA HIS A 153 -13.00 -3.07 -12.58
C HIS A 153 -12.84 -3.19 -11.06
N ILE A 154 -13.94 -3.01 -10.31
CA ILE A 154 -13.91 -3.13 -8.85
C ILE A 154 -14.54 -4.46 -8.46
N LYS A 155 -13.83 -5.24 -7.66
CA LYS A 155 -14.34 -6.43 -6.97
C LYS A 155 -14.42 -6.13 -5.49
N MET A 156 -15.46 -6.62 -4.85
CA MET A 156 -15.63 -6.51 -3.41
C MET A 156 -15.57 -7.90 -2.79
N ASP A 157 -14.71 -8.02 -1.78
CA ASP A 157 -14.65 -9.19 -0.91
C ASP A 157 -14.97 -8.76 0.51
N THR A 158 -15.76 -9.55 1.23
CA THR A 158 -15.97 -9.33 2.65
C THR A 158 -15.08 -10.24 3.47
N TYR A 159 -14.63 -9.78 4.63
CA TYR A 159 -13.79 -10.57 5.53
C TYR A 159 -14.42 -11.92 5.90
N HIS A 160 -15.74 -11.97 6.05
CA HIS A 160 -16.47 -13.22 6.29
C HIS A 160 -16.43 -14.21 5.12
N ALA A 161 -16.40 -13.71 3.88
CA ALA A 161 -16.25 -14.57 2.71
C ALA A 161 -14.84 -15.18 2.66
N GLN A 162 -13.82 -14.42 3.02
CA GLN A 162 -12.43 -14.91 3.06
C GLN A 162 -12.22 -16.00 4.11
N LEU A 163 -12.88 -15.93 5.28
CA LEU A 163 -12.81 -16.96 6.30
C LEU A 163 -13.47 -18.29 5.86
N GLN A 164 -14.47 -18.25 4.98
CA GLN A 164 -15.12 -19.46 4.45
C GLN A 164 -14.27 -20.20 3.41
N TYR A 165 -13.30 -19.53 2.79
CA TYR A 165 -12.36 -20.16 1.85
C TYR A 165 -11.08 -20.70 2.52
N ALA A 166 -10.88 -20.40 3.80
CA ALA A 166 -9.71 -20.85 4.57
C ALA A 166 -9.95 -22.12 5.41
N GLU A 167 -11.19 -22.65 5.46
CA GLU A 167 -11.57 -23.94 6.04
C GLU A 167 -11.67 -25.03 4.96
#